data_ea8bbe18813fdcae15c62f5ba701a213
#
_entry.id   ea8bbe18813fdcae15c62f5ba701a213
#
_cell.length_a   1.000
_cell.length_b   1.000
_cell.length_c   1.000
_cell.angle_alpha   90.00
_cell.angle_beta   90.00
_cell.angle_gamma   90.00
#
_symmetry.space_group_name_H-M   'P 1'
#
loop_
_entity.id
_entity.type
_entity.pdbx_description
1 polymer ?
#
loop_
_entity_poly.entity_id
_entity_poly.type
_entity_poly.pdbx_seq_one_letter_code
_entity_poly.pdbx_strand_id
1 'polypeptide(L)'
;DLCETKFLTPKDLNEQFYFPKGNIDHMTLTNNQNFNKRTFSNNPQENFYQYLHYQDLYYCGAGSFPCGSVAGTPGYICSRQIIKKYA
;
A
#
# COMPACT_ATOMS: atom_id res chain seq x y z
N ASP A 1 5.37 -29.29 18.58
CA ASP A 1 4.41 -28.96 19.63
C ASP A 1 3.83 -27.58 19.42
N LEU A 2 2.49 -27.49 19.39
CA LEU A 2 1.79 -26.22 19.27
C LEU A 2 1.47 -25.68 20.67
N CYS A 3 2.04 -24.54 21.03
CA CYS A 3 1.74 -23.87 22.31
C CYS A 3 0.44 -23.07 22.23
N GLU A 4 0.19 -22.46 21.09
CA GLU A 4 -1.02 -21.67 20.84
C GLU A 4 -1.30 -21.63 19.34
N THR A 5 -2.59 -21.68 18.97
CA THR A 5 -3.02 -21.51 17.57
C THR A 5 -4.10 -20.43 17.50
N LYS A 6 -3.89 -19.44 16.64
CA LYS A 6 -4.86 -18.39 16.39
C LYS A 6 -5.28 -18.42 14.92
N PHE A 7 -6.59 -18.44 14.70
CA PHE A 7 -7.18 -18.42 13.36
C PHE A 7 -7.96 -17.12 13.16
N LEU A 8 -7.63 -16.36 12.12
CA LEU A 8 -8.31 -15.12 11.78
C LEU A 8 -9.08 -15.28 10.48
N THR A 9 -10.37 -15.01 10.53
CA THR A 9 -11.23 -14.99 9.34
C THR A 9 -11.16 -13.61 8.65
N PRO A 10 -11.64 -13.47 7.40
CA PRO A 10 -11.79 -12.15 6.77
C PRO A 10 -12.62 -11.18 7.59
N LYS A 11 -13.63 -11.67 8.30
CA LYS A 11 -14.43 -10.86 9.23
C LYS A 11 -13.58 -10.32 10.37
N ASP A 12 -12.75 -11.17 10.98
CA ASP A 12 -11.85 -10.74 12.06
C ASP A 12 -10.85 -9.69 11.57
N LEU A 13 -10.29 -9.84 10.37
CA LEU A 13 -9.39 -8.86 9.78
C LEU A 13 -10.08 -7.51 9.55
N ASN A 14 -11.32 -7.52 9.11
CA ASN A 14 -12.11 -6.30 8.95
C ASN A 14 -12.39 -5.62 10.30
N GLU A 15 -12.78 -6.39 11.31
CA GLU A 15 -13.17 -5.86 12.63
C GLU A 15 -11.98 -5.42 13.48
N GLN A 16 -10.87 -6.17 13.45
CA GLN A 16 -9.71 -5.92 14.32
C GLN A 16 -8.69 -4.98 13.68
N PHE A 17 -8.49 -5.04 12.37
CA PHE A 17 -7.45 -4.31 11.66
C PHE A 17 -7.99 -3.33 10.61
N TYR A 18 -9.31 -3.22 10.49
CA TYR A 18 -9.98 -2.31 9.56
C TYR A 18 -9.64 -2.57 8.08
N PHE A 19 -9.32 -3.81 7.72
CA PHE A 19 -9.17 -4.22 6.33
C PHE A 19 -10.54 -4.40 5.68
N PRO A 20 -10.96 -3.57 4.74
CA PRO A 20 -12.26 -3.70 4.11
C PRO A 20 -12.47 -5.10 3.53
N LYS A 21 -13.49 -5.80 4.02
CA LYS A 21 -13.79 -7.20 3.67
C LYS A 21 -12.64 -8.18 3.92
N GLY A 22 -11.70 -7.82 4.79
CA GLY A 22 -10.52 -8.63 5.08
C GLY A 22 -9.49 -8.68 3.96
N ASN A 23 -9.51 -7.73 3.03
CA ASN A 23 -8.59 -7.71 1.90
C ASN A 23 -7.23 -7.11 2.31
N ILE A 24 -6.21 -7.96 2.39
CA ILE A 24 -4.85 -7.55 2.73
C ILE A 24 -4.16 -6.74 1.62
N ASP A 25 -4.65 -6.82 0.40
CA ASP A 25 -4.09 -6.05 -0.73
C ASP A 25 -4.64 -4.64 -0.83
N HIS A 26 -5.68 -4.33 -0.07
CA HIS A 26 -6.39 -3.05 0.01
C HIS A 26 -7.08 -2.62 -1.28
N MET A 27 -6.63 -3.10 -2.43
CA MET A 27 -7.16 -2.77 -3.75
C MET A 27 -7.55 -4.04 -4.50
N THR A 28 -8.53 -3.93 -5.39
CA THR A 28 -8.88 -5.03 -6.29
C THR A 28 -7.77 -5.22 -7.31
N LEU A 29 -7.32 -6.46 -7.47
CA LEU A 29 -6.27 -6.82 -8.45
C LEU A 29 -6.88 -6.98 -9.85
N THR A 30 -7.30 -5.88 -10.45
CA THR A 30 -7.73 -5.82 -11.85
C THR A 30 -6.56 -5.45 -12.75
N ASN A 31 -6.74 -5.64 -14.07
CA ASN A 31 -5.72 -5.26 -15.05
C ASN A 31 -5.31 -3.78 -14.96
N ASN A 32 -6.21 -2.92 -14.48
CA ASN A 32 -5.94 -1.49 -14.35
C ASN A 32 -5.28 -1.11 -13.01
N GLN A 33 -5.07 -2.09 -12.11
CA GLN A 33 -4.49 -1.89 -10.79
C GLN A 33 -3.18 -2.65 -10.59
N ASN A 34 -2.56 -3.11 -11.67
CA ASN A 34 -1.31 -3.86 -11.64
C ASN A 34 -0.12 -3.00 -12.08
N PHE A 35 0.94 -3.00 -11.31
CA PHE A 35 2.23 -2.37 -11.65
C PHE A 35 2.07 -0.94 -12.19
N ASN A 36 2.54 -0.68 -13.40
CA ASN A 36 2.54 0.66 -14.01
C ASN A 36 1.15 1.29 -14.16
N LYS A 37 0.10 0.50 -14.10
CA LYS A 37 -1.27 1.02 -14.17
C LYS A 37 -1.81 1.52 -12.83
N ARG A 38 -1.13 1.20 -11.73
CA ARG A 38 -1.47 1.67 -10.39
C ARG A 38 -0.72 2.97 -10.09
N THR A 39 -1.09 4.05 -10.75
CA THR A 39 -0.46 5.36 -10.58
C THR A 39 -1.49 6.45 -10.28
N PHE A 40 -1.09 7.46 -9.52
CA PHE A 40 -1.94 8.59 -9.17
C PHE A 40 -1.87 9.73 -10.19
N SER A 41 -0.92 9.72 -11.09
CA SER A 41 -0.75 10.77 -12.08
C SER A 41 -0.13 10.24 -13.37
N ASN A 42 -0.30 11.02 -14.45
CA ASN A 42 0.32 10.74 -15.74
C ASN A 42 1.84 10.90 -15.72
N ASN A 43 2.39 11.50 -14.67
CA ASN A 43 3.83 11.62 -14.47
C ASN A 43 4.27 10.82 -13.24
N PRO A 44 4.65 9.56 -13.43
CA PRO A 44 4.99 8.65 -12.34
C PRO A 44 6.14 9.10 -11.45
N GLN A 45 6.99 9.99 -11.90
CA GLN A 45 8.19 10.39 -11.18
C GLN A 45 7.94 11.48 -10.13
N GLU A 46 6.82 12.16 -10.19
CA GLU A 46 6.62 13.36 -9.39
C GLU A 46 5.85 13.14 -8.10
N ASN A 47 4.86 12.24 -8.05
CA ASN A 47 3.94 12.18 -6.90
C ASN A 47 3.44 10.79 -6.51
N PHE A 48 4.24 9.74 -6.63
CA PHE A 48 3.78 8.37 -6.40
C PHE A 48 3.14 8.10 -5.05
N TYR A 49 3.61 8.74 -4.01
CA TYR A 49 3.22 8.42 -2.65
C TYR A 49 2.72 9.62 -1.89
N GLN A 50 2.87 10.80 -2.45
CA GLN A 50 2.44 12.03 -1.80
C GLN A 50 0.94 12.24 -2.00
N TYR A 51 0.24 12.56 -0.93
CA TYR A 51 -1.17 12.92 -1.01
C TYR A 51 -1.33 14.32 -1.66
N LEU A 52 -2.24 14.41 -2.63
CA LEU A 52 -2.36 15.59 -3.51
C LEU A 52 -2.63 16.91 -2.77
N HIS A 53 -3.30 16.86 -1.63
CA HIS A 53 -3.72 18.06 -0.89
C HIS A 53 -2.81 18.41 0.29
N TYR A 54 -1.86 17.56 0.65
CA TYR A 54 -0.95 17.77 1.77
C TYR A 54 0.48 17.41 1.37
N GLN A 55 1.33 18.42 1.31
CA GLN A 55 2.70 18.25 0.80
C GLN A 55 3.57 17.27 1.61
N ASP A 56 3.29 17.13 2.90
CA ASP A 56 4.10 16.31 3.79
C ASP A 56 3.41 15.00 4.20
N LEU A 57 2.30 14.66 3.54
CA LEU A 57 1.58 13.42 3.78
C LEU A 57 1.86 12.40 2.67
N TYR A 58 2.39 11.24 3.07
CA TYR A 58 2.75 10.15 2.17
C TYR A 58 1.98 8.88 2.52
N TYR A 59 1.62 8.11 1.50
CA TYR A 59 0.98 6.81 1.65
C TYR A 59 1.74 5.77 0.85
N CYS A 60 2.24 4.72 1.53
CA CYS A 60 3.04 3.67 0.89
C CYS A 60 2.64 2.25 1.33
N GLY A 61 1.37 2.04 1.59
CA GLY A 61 0.84 0.74 1.98
C GLY A 61 0.58 -0.19 0.81
N ALA A 62 -0.10 -1.31 1.09
CA ALA A 62 -0.41 -2.35 0.11
C ALA A 62 -1.28 -1.86 -1.07
N GLY A 63 -2.05 -0.78 -0.88
CA GLY A 63 -2.82 -0.15 -1.95
C GLY A 63 -2.03 0.75 -2.89
N SER A 64 -0.72 0.93 -2.65
CA SER A 64 0.13 1.82 -3.44
C SER A 64 0.86 1.09 -4.57
N PHE A 65 1.43 1.87 -5.49
CA PHE A 65 2.32 1.35 -6.52
C PHE A 65 3.54 0.63 -5.88
N PRO A 66 4.07 -0.45 -6.45
CA PRO A 66 3.64 -1.10 -7.69
C PRO A 66 2.67 -2.26 -7.47
N CYS A 67 2.50 -2.75 -6.27
CA CYS A 67 1.71 -3.95 -6.01
C CYS A 67 1.16 -3.99 -4.59
N GLY A 68 0.20 -4.88 -4.37
CA GLY A 68 -0.36 -5.18 -3.06
C GLY A 68 0.43 -6.23 -2.29
N SER A 69 -0.25 -6.86 -1.34
CA SER A 69 0.31 -7.88 -0.44
C SER A 69 1.43 -7.34 0.47
N VAL A 70 2.23 -8.23 1.03
CA VAL A 70 3.29 -7.87 1.98
C VAL A 70 4.60 -7.63 1.22
N ALA A 71 4.58 -6.68 0.29
CA ALA A 71 5.77 -6.28 -0.44
C ALA A 71 6.37 -5.01 0.18
N GLY A 72 7.66 -5.03 0.46
CA GLY A 72 8.36 -3.86 0.98
C GLY A 72 8.61 -2.76 -0.07
N THR A 73 8.32 -3.04 -1.34
CA THR A 73 8.63 -2.15 -2.46
C THR A 73 7.99 -0.76 -2.35
N PRO A 74 6.69 -0.61 -2.02
CA PRO A 74 6.11 0.73 -1.85
C PRO A 74 6.83 1.56 -0.79
N GLY A 75 7.10 0.98 0.37
CA GLY A 75 7.82 1.67 1.44
C GLY A 75 9.25 2.05 1.05
N TYR A 76 9.94 1.15 0.37
CA TYR A 76 11.30 1.41 -0.11
C TYR A 76 11.33 2.57 -1.11
N ILE A 77 10.49 2.54 -2.13
CA ILE A 77 10.47 3.61 -3.15
C ILE A 77 10.05 4.94 -2.52
N CYS A 78 9.02 4.91 -1.68
CA CYS A 78 8.54 6.11 -0.98
C CYS A 78 9.66 6.75 -0.14
N SER A 79 10.35 5.95 0.68
CA SER A 79 11.45 6.45 1.50
C SER A 79 12.58 7.06 0.66
N ARG A 80 12.92 6.45 -0.46
CA ARG A 80 13.93 6.98 -1.39
C ARG A 80 13.52 8.33 -1.98
N GLN A 81 12.24 8.50 -2.31
CA GLN A 81 11.72 9.77 -2.81
C GLN A 81 11.75 10.86 -1.74
N ILE A 82 11.37 10.52 -0.50
CA ILE A 82 11.42 11.46 0.63
C ILE A 82 12.87 11.90 0.90
N ILE A 83 13.79 10.96 0.96
CA ILE A 83 15.22 11.27 1.15
C ILE A 83 15.73 12.20 0.04
N LYS A 84 15.40 11.89 -1.21
CA LYS A 84 15.80 12.74 -2.35
C LYS A 84 15.25 14.16 -2.26
N LYS A 85 14.02 14.30 -1.74
CA LYS A 85 13.35 15.60 -1.62
C LYS A 85 13.92 16.46 -0.50
N TYR A 86 14.28 15.86 0.63
CA TYR A 86 14.67 16.59 1.83
C TYR A 86 16.14 16.49 2.22
N ALA A 87 16.91 15.71 1.51
CA ALA A 87 18.34 15.56 1.79
C ALA A 87 19.20 16.57 1.05
#